data_e21eba5278436ce272d9a35f663eea79
#
_entry.id   e21eba5278436ce272d9a35f663eea79
#
_cell.length_a   1.000
_cell.length_b   1.000
_cell.length_c   1.000
_cell.angle_alpha   90.00
_cell.angle_beta   90.00
_cell.angle_gamma   90.00
#
_symmetry.space_group_name_H-M   'P 1'
#
loop_
_entity.id
_entity.type
_entity.pdbx_description
1 polymer ?
#
loop_
_entity_poly.entity_id
_entity_poly.type
_entity_poly.pdbx_seq_one_letter_code
_entity_poly.pdbx_strand_id
1 'polypeptide(L)'
;MTKKIKANYQAIQELGRLCSGLDVQSFPDNWETLKHCAINQLQIDSRKVGKDDLFIAVKGFEADGHAYLDQAARQGALATVVEVPQPNLDLPQIVVADSRAAVADLASQYYDHPSRQLQLCGITGSNGKTSTSLLYRQIIQAAGWPCGLIGTVAYEDGLSKVSSSMTTPDALDLQRYLRNMVQEGYEHAVMEVSSIGLHQNRVRQTHFAQAALINLSHEHLDYHGSMEAYFHEKSKLLKGLDEEGVAVLNADDPWSISLADQVSARVLRFGLSDQADVRAENLDLSTGFATFDLCIDPENFLASAKRTPKTAFNLNQLEAGSYPVKLQVPGLHSVYNSLAAITLVLCQGLTPEICAQAVASYGGVERRFQQVYNGDFRIFDDHFANTKNIDMTLKSLSEMDYQQLVMVYAIRGKRGPKVNRENIQTLNRWLPQLKMRAFIPSLSQDTVGHYDEVQPAEIAVFQEEMQNNNLPYTIYDELEAALDQALAQVQPGDIILLAGCQGMDAGARLILNKLAERDPAHREAILAPLQGRVCGW
;
A
#
# COMPACT_ATOMS: atom_id res chain seq x y z
N MET A 1 -16.70 -11.82 -22.51
CA MET A 1 -17.26 -13.09 -21.96
C MET A 1 -16.97 -13.11 -20.48
N THR A 2 -17.94 -12.76 -19.68
CA THR A 2 -17.90 -12.71 -18.21
C THR A 2 -17.79 -14.13 -17.67
N LYS A 3 -16.61 -14.54 -17.22
CA LYS A 3 -16.47 -15.75 -16.39
C LYS A 3 -17.28 -15.52 -15.12
N LYS A 4 -18.32 -16.32 -14.92
CA LYS A 4 -19.07 -16.41 -13.68
C LYS A 4 -18.07 -16.52 -12.53
N ILE A 5 -18.16 -15.60 -11.57
CA ILE A 5 -17.51 -15.67 -10.27
C ILE A 5 -17.90 -17.04 -9.68
N LYS A 6 -16.96 -17.97 -9.68
CA LYS A 6 -17.15 -19.28 -9.05
C LYS A 6 -16.91 -19.11 -7.55
N ALA A 7 -17.94 -19.49 -6.85
CA ALA A 7 -17.98 -20.04 -5.52
C ALA A 7 -17.44 -19.18 -4.38
N ASN A 8 -18.35 -18.60 -3.67
CA ASN A 8 -18.22 -18.41 -2.23
C ASN A 8 -17.66 -19.70 -1.61
N TYR A 9 -16.60 -19.60 -0.80
CA TYR A 9 -16.18 -20.66 0.10
C TYR A 9 -17.37 -20.99 1.02
N GLN A 10 -18.08 -22.05 0.75
CA GLN A 10 -19.14 -22.60 1.59
C GLN A 10 -18.59 -23.77 2.38
N ALA A 11 -17.76 -23.50 3.38
CA ALA A 11 -17.63 -24.44 4.48
C ALA A 11 -18.80 -24.17 5.43
N ILE A 12 -19.80 -25.03 5.40
CA ILE A 12 -20.82 -25.08 6.45
C ILE A 12 -20.06 -25.37 7.75
N GLN A 13 -19.99 -24.40 8.65
CA GLN A 13 -19.29 -24.54 9.92
C GLN A 13 -20.30 -24.41 11.06
N GLU A 14 -20.23 -25.32 12.03
CA GLU A 14 -21.03 -25.23 13.25
C GLU A 14 -20.61 -24.00 14.07
N LEU A 15 -21.60 -23.27 14.57
CA LEU A 15 -21.40 -22.06 15.37
C LEU A 15 -20.51 -22.34 16.60
N GLY A 16 -20.67 -23.48 17.24
CA GLY A 16 -19.85 -23.86 18.39
C GLY A 16 -18.37 -23.99 18.07
N ARG A 17 -18.03 -24.52 16.88
CA ARG A 17 -16.64 -24.58 16.42
C ARG A 17 -16.09 -23.18 16.17
N LEU A 18 -16.86 -22.31 15.52
CA LEU A 18 -16.44 -20.93 15.25
C LEU A 18 -16.21 -20.15 16.56
N CYS A 19 -17.00 -20.39 17.58
CA CYS A 19 -16.87 -19.72 18.86
C CYS A 19 -15.81 -20.33 19.80
N SER A 20 -15.23 -21.46 19.47
CA SER A 20 -14.30 -22.18 20.37
C SER A 20 -13.02 -21.42 20.72
N GLY A 21 -12.64 -20.40 19.92
CA GLY A 21 -11.47 -19.55 20.15
C GLY A 21 -11.80 -18.13 20.58
N LEU A 22 -13.08 -17.81 20.81
CA LEU A 22 -13.51 -16.47 21.21
C LEU A 22 -13.39 -16.27 22.73
N ASP A 23 -13.05 -15.05 23.13
CA ASP A 23 -13.20 -14.58 24.51
C ASP A 23 -14.65 -14.17 24.76
N VAL A 24 -15.50 -15.16 25.05
CA VAL A 24 -16.94 -14.97 25.23
C VAL A 24 -17.25 -14.67 26.69
N GLN A 25 -17.94 -13.56 26.95
CA GLN A 25 -18.42 -13.17 28.28
C GLN A 25 -19.71 -13.92 28.65
N SER A 26 -20.63 -14.10 27.71
CA SER A 26 -21.83 -14.92 27.91
C SER A 26 -22.38 -15.47 26.62
N PHE A 27 -23.01 -16.63 26.71
CA PHE A 27 -23.78 -17.26 25.64
C PHE A 27 -25.29 -17.08 25.86
N PRO A 28 -26.13 -17.14 24.80
CA PRO A 28 -27.58 -17.11 24.94
C PRO A 28 -28.10 -18.39 25.63
N ASP A 29 -29.29 -18.31 26.25
CA ASP A 29 -29.88 -19.44 27.02
C ASP A 29 -30.03 -20.73 26.20
N ASN A 30 -30.31 -20.60 24.90
CA ASN A 30 -30.47 -21.74 23.98
C ASN A 30 -29.14 -22.21 23.36
N TRP A 31 -27.97 -21.86 23.94
CA TRP A 31 -26.64 -22.15 23.40
C TRP A 31 -26.43 -23.63 23.10
N GLU A 32 -26.87 -24.53 23.97
CA GLU A 32 -26.66 -25.97 23.80
C GLU A 32 -27.27 -26.52 22.50
N THR A 33 -28.33 -25.90 21.99
CA THR A 33 -28.92 -26.22 20.70
C THR A 33 -28.28 -25.42 19.57
N LEU A 34 -28.04 -24.13 19.81
CA LEU A 34 -27.53 -23.19 18.81
C LEU A 34 -26.12 -23.52 18.33
N LYS A 35 -25.26 -24.00 19.23
CA LYS A 35 -23.85 -24.33 18.91
C LYS A 35 -23.69 -25.40 17.81
N HIS A 36 -24.71 -26.23 17.58
CA HIS A 36 -24.72 -27.25 16.52
C HIS A 36 -25.31 -26.76 15.21
N CYS A 37 -25.82 -25.53 15.18
CA CYS A 37 -26.35 -24.95 13.95
C CYS A 37 -25.22 -24.56 13.01
N ALA A 38 -25.46 -24.80 11.73
CA ALA A 38 -24.55 -24.39 10.66
C ALA A 38 -24.70 -22.89 10.36
N ILE A 39 -23.59 -22.21 10.23
CA ILE A 39 -23.51 -20.81 9.79
C ILE A 39 -23.31 -20.77 8.29
N ASN A 40 -24.13 -19.96 7.61
CA ASN A 40 -23.99 -19.74 6.17
C ASN A 40 -22.84 -18.78 5.87
N GLN A 41 -22.86 -17.56 6.42
CA GLN A 41 -21.81 -16.55 6.25
C GLN A 41 -21.61 -15.72 7.53
N LEU A 42 -20.42 -15.09 7.63
CA LEU A 42 -20.15 -14.03 8.60
C LEU A 42 -20.45 -12.68 7.97
N GLN A 43 -21.15 -11.80 8.67
CA GLN A 43 -21.50 -10.47 8.18
C GLN A 43 -21.19 -9.40 9.23
N ILE A 44 -20.58 -8.30 8.78
CA ILE A 44 -20.38 -7.07 9.58
C ILE A 44 -21.20 -5.90 9.03
N ASP A 45 -21.87 -6.08 7.88
CA ASP A 45 -22.77 -5.13 7.24
C ASP A 45 -24.19 -5.70 7.27
N SER A 46 -25.07 -5.09 8.07
CA SER A 46 -26.45 -5.53 8.25
C SER A 46 -27.25 -5.62 6.95
N ARG A 47 -26.88 -4.84 5.93
CA ARG A 47 -27.54 -4.83 4.61
C ARG A 47 -27.27 -6.11 3.79
N LYS A 48 -26.19 -6.83 4.13
CA LYS A 48 -25.76 -8.06 3.45
C LYS A 48 -26.17 -9.34 4.19
N VAL A 49 -26.75 -9.21 5.37
CA VAL A 49 -27.20 -10.35 6.18
C VAL A 49 -28.25 -11.14 5.42
N GLY A 50 -28.11 -12.45 5.39
CA GLY A 50 -29.03 -13.40 4.85
C GLY A 50 -29.48 -14.44 5.88
N LYS A 51 -30.23 -15.45 5.41
CA LYS A 51 -30.70 -16.54 6.25
C LYS A 51 -29.54 -17.36 6.80
N ASP A 52 -29.58 -17.68 8.08
CA ASP A 52 -28.61 -18.47 8.83
C ASP A 52 -27.20 -17.86 8.85
N ASP A 53 -27.06 -16.53 8.61
CA ASP A 53 -25.79 -15.80 8.80
C ASP A 53 -25.53 -15.50 10.28
N LEU A 54 -24.25 -15.36 10.64
CA LEU A 54 -23.83 -14.78 11.91
C LEU A 54 -23.52 -13.29 11.70
N PHE A 55 -24.29 -12.41 12.31
CA PHE A 55 -24.05 -10.97 12.26
C PHE A 55 -23.13 -10.56 13.42
N ILE A 56 -22.05 -9.83 13.15
CA ILE A 56 -21.14 -9.28 14.17
C ILE A 56 -21.36 -7.77 14.22
N ALA A 57 -21.91 -7.27 15.33
CA ALA A 57 -22.20 -5.86 15.55
C ALA A 57 -20.93 -5.12 15.98
N VAL A 58 -20.16 -4.64 15.00
CA VAL A 58 -18.91 -3.93 15.25
C VAL A 58 -19.20 -2.48 15.62
N LYS A 59 -18.59 -2.01 16.71
CA LYS A 59 -18.60 -0.59 17.07
C LYS A 59 -17.64 0.18 16.16
N GLY A 60 -18.20 0.82 15.11
CA GLY A 60 -17.46 1.66 14.15
C GLY A 60 -17.17 3.06 14.67
N PHE A 61 -16.37 3.84 13.92
CA PHE A 61 -16.14 5.26 14.23
C PHE A 61 -17.29 6.16 13.78
N GLU A 62 -17.93 5.83 12.66
CA GLU A 62 -19.04 6.61 12.09
C GLU A 62 -20.41 6.01 12.45
N ALA A 63 -20.48 4.69 12.60
CA ALA A 63 -21.72 3.98 12.90
C ALA A 63 -21.46 2.83 13.88
N ASP A 64 -22.39 2.63 14.81
CA ASP A 64 -22.38 1.51 15.74
C ASP A 64 -23.24 0.37 15.17
N GLY A 65 -22.63 -0.79 14.93
CA GLY A 65 -23.31 -1.99 14.43
C GLY A 65 -24.50 -2.44 15.30
N HIS A 66 -24.46 -2.14 16.60
CA HIS A 66 -25.55 -2.46 17.53
C HIS A 66 -26.87 -1.76 17.17
N ALA A 67 -26.84 -0.62 16.48
CA ALA A 67 -28.04 0.07 16.01
C ALA A 67 -28.80 -0.71 14.90
N TYR A 68 -28.18 -1.73 14.30
CA TYR A 68 -28.72 -2.48 13.17
C TYR A 68 -29.09 -3.93 13.49
N LEU A 69 -29.14 -4.30 14.77
CA LEU A 69 -29.46 -5.66 15.23
C LEU A 69 -30.87 -6.09 14.82
N ASP A 70 -31.86 -5.20 14.94
CA ASP A 70 -33.24 -5.47 14.49
C ASP A 70 -33.33 -5.74 12.97
N GLN A 71 -32.47 -5.05 12.19
CA GLN A 71 -32.39 -5.29 10.75
C GLN A 71 -31.82 -6.68 10.46
N ALA A 72 -30.73 -7.05 11.13
CA ALA A 72 -30.11 -8.37 10.98
C ALA A 72 -31.09 -9.49 11.35
N ALA A 73 -31.83 -9.33 12.45
CA ALA A 73 -32.87 -10.27 12.87
C ALA A 73 -33.94 -10.45 11.79
N ARG A 74 -34.49 -9.35 11.26
CA ARG A 74 -35.53 -9.38 10.19
C ARG A 74 -35.03 -10.02 8.89
N GLN A 75 -33.74 -9.96 8.60
CA GLN A 75 -33.14 -10.56 7.41
C GLN A 75 -32.76 -12.04 7.59
N GLY A 76 -32.95 -12.59 8.81
CA GLY A 76 -32.82 -14.00 9.09
C GLY A 76 -31.48 -14.42 9.63
N ALA A 77 -30.74 -13.52 10.28
CA ALA A 77 -29.55 -13.90 11.03
C ALA A 77 -29.89 -15.04 12.02
N LEU A 78 -29.01 -16.03 12.14
CA LEU A 78 -29.15 -17.12 13.10
C LEU A 78 -28.82 -16.65 14.53
N ALA A 79 -27.79 -15.84 14.66
CA ALA A 79 -27.31 -15.25 15.90
C ALA A 79 -26.54 -13.95 15.62
N THR A 80 -26.23 -13.23 16.68
CA THR A 80 -25.36 -12.06 16.61
C THR A 80 -24.27 -12.08 17.67
N VAL A 81 -23.13 -11.45 17.35
CA VAL A 81 -22.03 -11.16 18.31
C VAL A 81 -22.10 -9.69 18.67
N VAL A 82 -22.14 -9.37 19.96
CA VAL A 82 -22.35 -8.03 20.50
C VAL A 82 -21.38 -7.73 21.64
N GLU A 83 -21.07 -6.44 21.86
CA GLU A 83 -20.39 -5.98 23.09
C GLU A 83 -21.42 -5.64 24.19
N VAL A 84 -22.58 -5.13 23.78
CA VAL A 84 -23.66 -4.74 24.70
C VAL A 84 -24.95 -5.45 24.26
N PRO A 85 -25.46 -6.41 25.05
CA PRO A 85 -26.66 -7.15 24.72
C PRO A 85 -27.91 -6.26 24.76
N GLN A 86 -28.87 -6.51 23.86
CA GLN A 86 -30.17 -5.84 23.80
C GLN A 86 -31.25 -6.77 24.36
N PRO A 87 -31.87 -6.47 25.54
CA PRO A 87 -32.78 -7.40 26.23
C PRO A 87 -34.08 -7.74 25.46
N ASN A 88 -34.50 -6.83 24.57
CA ASN A 88 -35.79 -6.99 23.84
C ASN A 88 -35.63 -7.52 22.41
N LEU A 89 -34.42 -7.95 22.04
CA LEU A 89 -34.14 -8.48 20.72
C LEU A 89 -34.40 -9.98 20.69
N ASP A 90 -35.30 -10.40 19.80
CA ASP A 90 -35.55 -11.82 19.54
C ASP A 90 -34.51 -12.39 18.55
N LEU A 91 -33.26 -12.32 18.93
CA LEU A 91 -32.10 -12.87 18.21
C LEU A 91 -31.08 -13.34 19.25
N PRO A 92 -30.61 -14.60 19.20
CA PRO A 92 -29.59 -15.10 20.11
C PRO A 92 -28.32 -14.24 20.06
N GLN A 93 -27.84 -13.83 21.23
CA GLN A 93 -26.71 -12.89 21.37
C GLN A 93 -25.55 -13.55 22.07
N ILE A 94 -24.38 -13.56 21.42
CA ILE A 94 -23.09 -14.00 21.98
C ILE A 94 -22.36 -12.72 22.42
N VAL A 95 -22.10 -12.57 23.70
CA VAL A 95 -21.51 -11.35 24.26
C VAL A 95 -19.99 -11.48 24.34
N VAL A 96 -19.27 -10.52 23.79
CA VAL A 96 -17.80 -10.45 23.77
C VAL A 96 -17.31 -9.13 24.32
N ALA A 97 -16.06 -9.06 24.75
CA ALA A 97 -15.45 -7.80 25.24
C ALA A 97 -15.06 -6.84 24.12
N ASP A 98 -14.67 -7.37 22.94
CA ASP A 98 -14.17 -6.63 21.77
C ASP A 98 -14.71 -7.27 20.49
N SER A 99 -15.67 -6.61 19.85
CA SER A 99 -16.30 -7.08 18.62
C SER A 99 -15.34 -7.10 17.43
N ARG A 100 -14.34 -6.23 17.39
CA ARG A 100 -13.32 -6.21 16.33
C ARG A 100 -12.37 -7.40 16.44
N ALA A 101 -11.95 -7.72 17.66
CA ALA A 101 -11.18 -8.93 17.92
C ALA A 101 -11.98 -10.17 17.54
N ALA A 102 -13.27 -10.21 17.91
CA ALA A 102 -14.17 -11.31 17.57
C ALA A 102 -14.35 -11.51 16.05
N VAL A 103 -14.45 -10.41 15.26
CA VAL A 103 -14.47 -10.51 13.79
C VAL A 103 -13.23 -11.24 13.28
N ALA A 104 -12.05 -10.87 13.75
CA ALA A 104 -10.80 -11.45 13.27
C ALA A 104 -10.67 -12.93 13.67
N ASP A 105 -11.02 -13.26 14.91
CA ASP A 105 -10.99 -14.62 15.43
C ASP A 105 -11.97 -15.52 14.66
N LEU A 106 -13.23 -15.07 14.48
CA LEU A 106 -14.25 -15.79 13.72
C LEU A 106 -13.88 -15.94 12.24
N ALA A 107 -13.42 -14.87 11.60
CA ALA A 107 -13.07 -14.90 10.18
C ALA A 107 -11.92 -15.85 9.91
N SER A 108 -10.88 -15.85 10.75
CA SER A 108 -9.76 -16.78 10.60
C SER A 108 -10.21 -18.23 10.70
N GLN A 109 -11.08 -18.55 11.65
CA GLN A 109 -11.62 -19.90 11.79
C GLN A 109 -12.56 -20.26 10.64
N TYR A 110 -13.48 -19.36 10.25
CA TYR A 110 -14.44 -19.58 9.18
C TYR A 110 -13.75 -19.90 7.85
N TYR A 111 -12.65 -19.22 7.54
CA TYR A 111 -11.85 -19.45 6.33
C TYR A 111 -10.72 -20.49 6.51
N ASP A 112 -10.68 -21.21 7.64
CA ASP A 112 -9.73 -22.29 7.91
C ASP A 112 -8.26 -21.84 7.93
N HIS A 113 -7.99 -20.75 8.67
CA HIS A 113 -6.66 -20.18 8.92
C HIS A 113 -5.78 -20.05 7.66
N PRO A 114 -6.24 -19.38 6.60
CA PRO A 114 -5.58 -19.43 5.28
C PRO A 114 -4.17 -18.84 5.30
N SER A 115 -3.87 -17.88 6.18
CA SER A 115 -2.54 -17.30 6.31
C SER A 115 -1.45 -18.30 6.70
N ARG A 116 -1.81 -19.40 7.36
CA ARG A 116 -0.87 -20.49 7.72
C ARG A 116 -0.48 -21.37 6.54
N GLN A 117 -1.19 -21.24 5.42
CA GLN A 117 -0.97 -22.00 4.19
C GLN A 117 -0.20 -21.19 3.15
N LEU A 118 0.20 -19.95 3.49
CA LEU A 118 0.89 -19.00 2.61
C LEU A 118 2.22 -18.56 3.24
N GLN A 119 3.22 -18.31 2.40
CA GLN A 119 4.37 -17.47 2.74
C GLN A 119 3.93 -16.01 2.69
N LEU A 120 3.18 -15.59 3.72
CA LEU A 120 2.63 -14.25 3.80
C LEU A 120 3.66 -13.26 4.35
N CYS A 121 3.94 -12.21 3.57
CA CYS A 121 4.82 -11.12 3.95
C CYS A 121 4.01 -9.89 4.37
N GLY A 122 4.27 -9.35 5.57
CA GLY A 122 3.69 -8.10 6.06
C GLY A 122 4.66 -6.93 5.96
N ILE A 123 4.26 -5.83 5.34
CA ILE A 123 5.11 -4.64 5.20
C ILE A 123 4.48 -3.45 5.89
N THR A 124 5.19 -2.90 6.88
CA THR A 124 4.79 -1.67 7.59
C THR A 124 5.88 -0.60 7.54
N GLY A 125 5.52 0.62 7.87
CA GLY A 125 6.39 1.81 7.83
C GLY A 125 5.54 3.06 7.66
N SER A 126 6.13 4.23 7.80
CA SER A 126 5.48 5.48 7.44
C SER A 126 5.34 5.57 5.94
N ASN A 127 6.45 5.49 5.20
CA ASN A 127 6.51 5.58 3.74
C ASN A 127 7.08 4.31 3.13
N GLY A 128 6.87 4.11 1.81
CA GLY A 128 7.49 3.03 1.04
C GLY A 128 6.75 1.69 1.04
N LYS A 129 5.71 1.48 1.86
CA LYS A 129 4.95 0.23 1.93
C LYS A 129 4.51 -0.28 0.55
N THR A 130 3.85 0.56 -0.22
CA THR A 130 3.34 0.22 -1.55
C THR A 130 4.46 -0.13 -2.52
N SER A 131 5.51 0.68 -2.57
CA SER A 131 6.65 0.41 -3.46
C SER A 131 7.35 -0.90 -3.10
N THR A 132 7.56 -1.15 -1.79
CA THR A 132 8.21 -2.38 -1.31
C THR A 132 7.34 -3.61 -1.57
N SER A 133 6.02 -3.53 -1.37
CA SER A 133 5.11 -4.66 -1.64
C SER A 133 5.04 -5.01 -3.12
N LEU A 134 5.02 -4.00 -3.99
CA LEU A 134 5.05 -4.22 -5.44
C LEU A 134 6.41 -4.74 -5.91
N LEU A 135 7.53 -4.24 -5.37
CA LEU A 135 8.87 -4.76 -5.63
C LEU A 135 9.00 -6.22 -5.19
N TYR A 136 8.59 -6.55 -3.96
CA TYR A 136 8.55 -7.92 -3.47
C TYR A 136 7.79 -8.83 -4.44
N ARG A 137 6.56 -8.43 -4.80
CA ARG A 137 5.74 -9.20 -5.73
C ARG A 137 6.42 -9.37 -7.09
N GLN A 138 7.00 -8.30 -7.64
CA GLN A 138 7.71 -8.36 -8.93
C GLN A 138 8.88 -9.33 -8.91
N ILE A 139 9.67 -9.35 -7.83
CA ILE A 139 10.79 -10.28 -7.70
C ILE A 139 10.28 -11.73 -7.62
N ILE A 140 9.25 -12.00 -6.83
CA ILE A 140 8.63 -13.33 -6.73
C ILE A 140 8.09 -13.78 -8.11
N GLN A 141 7.42 -12.88 -8.83
CA GLN A 141 6.90 -13.17 -10.17
C GLN A 141 8.00 -13.36 -11.22
N ALA A 142 9.14 -12.65 -11.11
CA ALA A 142 10.29 -12.86 -11.97
C ALA A 142 10.90 -14.26 -11.83
N ALA A 143 10.73 -14.89 -10.67
CA ALA A 143 11.09 -16.31 -10.44
C ALA A 143 10.03 -17.30 -10.99
N GLY A 144 8.94 -16.79 -11.58
CA GLY A 144 7.85 -17.63 -12.09
C GLY A 144 6.83 -18.06 -11.03
N TRP A 145 6.89 -17.49 -9.81
CA TRP A 145 5.98 -17.87 -8.72
C TRP A 145 4.79 -16.90 -8.63
N PRO A 146 3.55 -17.40 -8.58
CA PRO A 146 2.39 -16.55 -8.32
C PRO A 146 2.48 -15.88 -6.95
N CYS A 147 2.14 -14.59 -6.88
CA CYS A 147 2.17 -13.83 -5.64
C CYS A 147 0.93 -12.94 -5.50
N GLY A 148 0.16 -13.17 -4.44
CA GLY A 148 -0.99 -12.35 -4.08
C GLY A 148 -0.56 -10.97 -3.56
N LEU A 149 -1.44 -9.98 -3.72
CA LEU A 149 -1.20 -8.61 -3.26
C LEU A 149 -2.41 -8.07 -2.50
N ILE A 150 -2.16 -7.51 -1.32
CA ILE A 150 -3.14 -6.75 -0.55
C ILE A 150 -2.50 -5.42 -0.17
N GLY A 151 -2.95 -4.32 -0.76
CA GLY A 151 -2.32 -3.02 -0.51
C GLY A 151 -3.13 -1.82 -0.99
N THR A 152 -2.53 -0.66 -0.92
CA THR A 152 -3.17 0.63 -1.22
C THR A 152 -3.65 0.75 -2.67
N VAL A 153 -2.98 0.11 -3.61
CA VAL A 153 -3.32 0.20 -5.04
C VAL A 153 -4.42 -0.78 -5.41
N ALA A 154 -4.30 -2.04 -4.96
CA ALA A 154 -5.22 -3.09 -5.34
C ALA A 154 -5.21 -4.24 -4.33
N TYR A 155 -6.28 -5.05 -4.37
CA TYR A 155 -6.34 -6.40 -3.84
C TYR A 155 -6.35 -7.38 -5.01
N GLU A 156 -5.37 -8.28 -5.06
CA GLU A 156 -5.23 -9.31 -6.11
C GLU A 156 -5.10 -10.68 -5.43
N ASP A 157 -6.17 -11.46 -5.49
CA ASP A 157 -6.33 -12.71 -4.75
C ASP A 157 -6.31 -13.97 -5.64
N GLY A 158 -5.97 -13.81 -6.91
CA GLY A 158 -5.98 -14.87 -7.91
C GLY A 158 -7.32 -15.02 -8.63
N LEU A 159 -8.43 -14.74 -7.97
CA LEU A 159 -9.77 -14.73 -8.59
C LEU A 159 -10.11 -13.36 -9.18
N SER A 160 -9.65 -12.31 -8.55
CA SER A 160 -9.98 -10.93 -8.89
C SER A 160 -8.81 -9.97 -8.67
N LYS A 161 -8.85 -8.86 -9.40
CA LYS A 161 -8.08 -7.66 -9.13
C LYS A 161 -9.07 -6.52 -8.96
N VAL A 162 -9.13 -5.96 -7.76
CA VAL A 162 -10.03 -4.85 -7.43
C VAL A 162 -9.26 -3.68 -6.85
N SER A 163 -9.70 -2.46 -7.16
CA SER A 163 -9.15 -1.27 -6.53
C SER A 163 -9.40 -1.30 -5.03
N SER A 164 -8.40 -0.97 -4.24
CA SER A 164 -8.51 -1.00 -2.80
C SER A 164 -9.32 0.19 -2.28
N SER A 165 -10.14 -0.05 -1.26
CA SER A 165 -10.78 1.02 -0.47
C SER A 165 -9.93 1.45 0.74
N MET A 166 -9.04 0.58 1.19
CA MET A 166 -8.16 0.77 2.36
C MET A 166 -6.83 0.07 2.14
N THR A 167 -5.76 0.61 2.73
CA THR A 167 -4.43 -0.02 2.67
C THR A 167 -4.44 -1.45 3.26
N THR A 168 -5.16 -1.63 4.37
CA THR A 168 -5.33 -2.91 5.06
C THR A 168 -6.83 -3.15 5.19
N PRO A 169 -7.43 -4.14 4.52
CA PRO A 169 -8.86 -4.42 4.58
C PRO A 169 -9.29 -4.83 6.00
N ASP A 170 -10.60 -4.85 6.26
CA ASP A 170 -11.09 -5.42 7.51
C ASP A 170 -10.78 -6.92 7.60
N ALA A 171 -10.86 -7.45 8.83
CA ALA A 171 -10.41 -8.82 9.09
C ALA A 171 -11.23 -9.88 8.32
N LEU A 172 -12.53 -9.64 8.10
CA LEU A 172 -13.38 -10.58 7.37
C LEU A 172 -12.98 -10.66 5.90
N ASP A 173 -12.83 -9.52 5.24
CA ASP A 173 -12.39 -9.45 3.85
C ASP A 173 -10.94 -9.92 3.68
N LEU A 174 -10.04 -9.62 4.65
CA LEU A 174 -8.67 -10.09 4.64
C LEU A 174 -8.61 -11.62 4.58
N GLN A 175 -9.29 -12.31 5.49
CA GLN A 175 -9.27 -13.78 5.53
C GLN A 175 -9.90 -14.38 4.27
N ARG A 176 -10.92 -13.74 3.69
CA ARG A 176 -11.53 -14.14 2.43
C ARG A 176 -10.53 -14.04 1.27
N TYR A 177 -9.79 -12.92 1.14
CA TYR A 177 -8.76 -12.78 0.09
C TYR A 177 -7.65 -13.82 0.24
N LEU A 178 -7.17 -14.03 1.46
CA LEU A 178 -6.14 -15.05 1.72
C LEU A 178 -6.65 -16.46 1.37
N ARG A 179 -7.91 -16.78 1.68
CA ARG A 179 -8.51 -18.06 1.29
C ARG A 179 -8.61 -18.25 -0.21
N ASN A 180 -9.00 -17.19 -0.94
CA ASN A 180 -9.02 -17.22 -2.40
C ASN A 180 -7.62 -17.51 -2.96
N MET A 181 -6.57 -16.86 -2.45
CA MET A 181 -5.18 -17.13 -2.86
C MET A 181 -4.81 -18.60 -2.68
N VAL A 182 -5.13 -19.17 -1.51
CA VAL A 182 -4.88 -20.61 -1.25
C VAL A 182 -5.64 -21.51 -2.23
N GLN A 183 -6.91 -21.21 -2.53
CA GLN A 183 -7.73 -21.99 -3.45
C GLN A 183 -7.23 -21.92 -4.90
N GLU A 184 -6.65 -20.77 -5.29
CA GLU A 184 -6.04 -20.59 -6.61
C GLU A 184 -4.59 -21.12 -6.69
N GLY A 185 -4.12 -21.77 -5.61
CA GLY A 185 -2.80 -22.41 -5.57
C GLY A 185 -1.63 -21.44 -5.40
N TYR A 186 -1.87 -20.25 -4.84
CA TYR A 186 -0.80 -19.34 -4.50
C TYR A 186 -0.06 -19.85 -3.25
N GLU A 187 1.26 -19.79 -3.27
CA GLU A 187 2.12 -20.08 -2.12
C GLU A 187 2.65 -18.78 -1.48
N HIS A 188 2.74 -17.71 -2.24
CA HIS A 188 3.29 -16.41 -1.81
C HIS A 188 2.23 -15.32 -1.83
N ALA A 189 2.26 -14.47 -0.81
CA ALA A 189 1.46 -13.27 -0.75
C ALA A 189 2.19 -12.16 0.00
N VAL A 190 1.93 -10.92 -0.38
CA VAL A 190 2.44 -9.73 0.30
C VAL A 190 1.30 -8.78 0.62
N MET A 191 1.35 -8.17 1.82
CA MET A 191 0.37 -7.17 2.19
C MET A 191 0.98 -5.96 2.89
N GLU A 192 0.38 -4.80 2.62
CA GLU A 192 0.66 -3.57 3.37
C GLU A 192 -0.11 -3.59 4.69
N VAL A 193 0.60 -3.40 5.80
CA VAL A 193 0.02 -3.37 7.14
C VAL A 193 0.12 -1.96 7.72
N SER A 194 -1.01 -1.25 7.77
CA SER A 194 -1.09 0.10 8.32
C SER A 194 -1.18 0.07 9.87
N SER A 195 -0.71 1.14 10.52
CA SER A 195 -0.84 1.28 11.99
C SER A 195 -2.31 1.28 12.46
N ILE A 196 -3.20 1.88 11.67
CA ILE A 196 -4.64 1.85 11.95
C ILE A 196 -5.19 0.42 11.82
N GLY A 197 -4.74 -0.35 10.82
CA GLY A 197 -5.12 -1.75 10.65
C GLY A 197 -4.68 -2.62 11.84
N LEU A 198 -3.48 -2.39 12.37
CA LEU A 198 -2.98 -3.04 13.58
C LEU A 198 -3.79 -2.64 14.82
N HIS A 199 -4.02 -1.34 15.02
CA HIS A 199 -4.81 -0.82 16.14
C HIS A 199 -6.26 -1.36 16.14
N GLN A 200 -6.84 -1.55 14.97
CA GLN A 200 -8.22 -2.04 14.80
C GLN A 200 -8.33 -3.58 14.73
N ASN A 201 -7.31 -4.32 15.08
CA ASN A 201 -7.28 -5.78 15.04
C ASN A 201 -7.54 -6.41 13.66
N ARG A 202 -7.36 -5.64 12.54
CA ARG A 202 -7.67 -6.13 11.19
C ARG A 202 -6.80 -7.31 10.76
N VAL A 203 -5.57 -7.40 11.29
CA VAL A 203 -4.62 -8.48 11.02
C VAL A 203 -4.48 -9.47 12.19
N ARG A 204 -5.32 -9.34 13.22
CA ARG A 204 -5.38 -10.31 14.31
C ARG A 204 -5.68 -11.72 13.74
N GLN A 205 -5.07 -12.76 14.28
CA GLN A 205 -5.11 -14.13 13.76
C GLN A 205 -4.56 -14.33 12.34
N THR A 206 -3.88 -13.33 11.80
CA THR A 206 -3.15 -13.49 10.54
C THR A 206 -1.71 -13.88 10.85
N HIS A 207 -1.31 -15.05 10.40
CA HIS A 207 0.06 -15.54 10.54
C HIS A 207 0.93 -14.95 9.42
N PHE A 208 2.01 -14.28 9.79
CA PHE A 208 3.02 -13.77 8.86
C PHE A 208 4.27 -14.64 8.95
N ALA A 209 4.73 -15.16 7.80
CA ALA A 209 6.01 -15.86 7.71
C ALA A 209 7.18 -14.88 7.85
N GLN A 210 6.98 -13.64 7.41
CA GLN A 210 7.97 -12.57 7.50
C GLN A 210 7.31 -11.20 7.53
N ALA A 211 7.99 -10.23 8.13
CA ALA A 211 7.53 -8.85 8.15
C ALA A 211 8.68 -7.85 8.09
N ALA A 212 8.42 -6.67 7.52
CA ALA A 212 9.38 -5.57 7.48
C ALA A 212 8.83 -4.30 8.13
N LEU A 213 9.68 -3.60 8.90
CA LEU A 213 9.51 -2.19 9.26
C LEU A 213 10.52 -1.35 8.46
N ILE A 214 10.02 -0.64 7.43
CA ILE A 214 10.89 0.07 6.47
C ILE A 214 11.47 1.34 7.08
N ASN A 215 10.63 2.13 7.74
CA ASN A 215 10.99 3.40 8.36
C ASN A 215 9.88 3.89 9.28
N LEU A 216 10.23 4.86 10.16
CA LEU A 216 9.26 5.58 10.95
C LEU A 216 9.53 7.07 10.94
N SER A 217 8.54 7.86 10.55
CA SER A 217 8.57 9.32 10.56
C SER A 217 7.25 9.90 11.09
N HIS A 218 7.23 11.19 11.39
CA HIS A 218 6.05 11.89 11.89
C HIS A 218 4.86 11.76 10.91
N GLU A 219 3.92 10.87 11.24
CA GLU A 219 2.69 10.63 10.47
C GLU A 219 1.59 10.08 11.37
N HIS A 220 0.32 10.38 11.06
CA HIS A 220 -0.85 9.89 11.81
C HIS A 220 -0.84 10.22 13.32
N LEU A 221 -0.18 11.31 13.73
CA LEU A 221 -0.17 11.74 15.14
C LEU A 221 -1.51 12.30 15.61
N ASP A 222 -2.35 12.76 14.69
CA ASP A 222 -3.77 13.09 14.89
C ASP A 222 -4.58 11.88 15.39
N TYR A 223 -4.20 10.67 14.99
CA TYR A 223 -4.83 9.42 15.40
C TYR A 223 -4.14 8.78 16.61
N HIS A 224 -2.81 8.70 16.61
CA HIS A 224 -2.04 7.97 17.63
C HIS A 224 -1.60 8.83 18.82
N GLY A 225 -1.63 10.15 18.70
CA GLY A 225 -1.26 11.10 19.74
C GLY A 225 0.24 11.33 19.91
N SER A 226 1.09 10.31 19.79
CA SER A 226 2.56 10.44 19.90
C SER A 226 3.30 9.49 18.95
N MET A 227 4.62 9.75 18.77
CA MET A 227 5.49 8.87 17.97
C MET A 227 5.68 7.51 18.64
N GLU A 228 5.75 7.46 19.95
CA GLU A 228 5.90 6.23 20.75
C GLU A 228 4.65 5.35 20.60
N ALA A 229 3.44 5.93 20.67
CA ALA A 229 2.19 5.20 20.43
C ALA A 229 2.10 4.69 18.99
N TYR A 230 2.50 5.51 18.00
CA TYR A 230 2.55 5.12 16.60
C TYR A 230 3.55 3.98 16.34
N PHE A 231 4.74 4.07 16.94
CA PHE A 231 5.75 3.01 16.91
C PHE A 231 5.25 1.73 17.58
N HIS A 232 4.64 1.86 18.76
CA HIS A 232 4.06 0.72 19.48
C HIS A 232 3.07 -0.04 18.59
N GLU A 233 2.17 0.66 17.92
CA GLU A 233 1.20 -0.01 17.02
C GLU A 233 1.90 -0.74 15.88
N LYS A 234 2.85 -0.11 15.18
CA LYS A 234 3.56 -0.78 14.08
C LYS A 234 4.43 -1.94 14.54
N SER A 235 5.01 -1.84 15.74
CA SER A 235 5.86 -2.89 16.31
C SER A 235 5.09 -4.20 16.55
N LYS A 236 3.76 -4.14 16.72
CA LYS A 236 2.92 -5.34 16.91
C LYS A 236 3.05 -6.34 15.77
N LEU A 237 3.23 -5.85 14.52
CA LEU A 237 3.41 -6.73 13.37
C LEU A 237 4.65 -7.62 13.53
N LEU A 238 5.78 -7.03 13.90
CA LEU A 238 7.06 -7.74 14.01
C LEU A 238 7.14 -8.55 15.30
N LYS A 239 6.61 -8.02 16.41
CA LYS A 239 6.51 -8.73 17.69
C LYS A 239 5.55 -9.91 17.65
N GLY A 240 4.60 -9.90 16.70
CA GLY A 240 3.66 -10.99 16.48
C GLY A 240 4.21 -12.14 15.61
N LEU A 241 5.43 -12.00 15.08
CA LEU A 241 6.10 -13.10 14.39
C LEU A 241 6.50 -14.18 15.39
N ASP A 242 6.35 -15.43 14.99
CA ASP A 242 6.87 -16.56 15.78
C ASP A 242 8.40 -16.69 15.65
N GLU A 243 8.98 -17.62 16.39
CA GLU A 243 10.43 -17.84 16.40
C GLU A 243 10.99 -18.32 15.06
N GLU A 244 10.15 -18.91 14.19
CA GLU A 244 10.54 -19.36 12.85
C GLU A 244 10.39 -18.24 11.82
N GLY A 245 9.73 -17.13 12.18
CA GLY A 245 9.51 -15.98 11.32
C GLY A 245 10.75 -15.15 11.08
N VAL A 246 10.68 -14.23 10.12
CA VAL A 246 11.77 -13.31 9.78
C VAL A 246 11.31 -11.85 9.92
N ALA A 247 12.00 -11.10 10.77
CA ALA A 247 11.85 -9.66 10.94
C ALA A 247 12.91 -8.92 10.13
N VAL A 248 12.50 -8.13 9.15
CA VAL A 248 13.40 -7.34 8.30
C VAL A 248 13.37 -5.88 8.76
N LEU A 249 14.51 -5.36 9.20
CA LEU A 249 14.65 -4.05 9.84
C LEU A 249 15.59 -3.15 9.05
N ASN A 250 15.27 -1.87 8.99
CA ASN A 250 16.16 -0.86 8.43
C ASN A 250 17.25 -0.50 9.45
N ALA A 251 18.51 -0.82 9.13
CA ALA A 251 19.67 -0.54 9.98
C ALA A 251 19.92 0.96 10.19
N ASP A 252 19.47 1.79 9.24
CA ASP A 252 19.71 3.23 9.22
C ASP A 252 18.52 4.03 9.82
N ASP A 253 17.43 3.35 10.23
CA ASP A 253 16.30 3.97 10.90
C ASP A 253 16.29 3.63 12.39
N PRO A 254 16.48 4.62 13.30
CA PRO A 254 16.61 4.36 14.74
C PRO A 254 15.40 3.64 15.37
N TRP A 255 14.19 3.90 14.87
CA TRP A 255 13.00 3.24 15.36
C TRP A 255 12.93 1.79 14.87
N SER A 256 13.25 1.56 13.60
CA SER A 256 13.24 0.22 13.02
C SER A 256 14.24 -0.69 13.75
N ILE A 257 15.49 -0.27 13.81
CA ILE A 257 16.55 -1.10 14.40
C ILE A 257 16.35 -1.34 15.91
N SER A 258 15.67 -0.45 16.63
CA SER A 258 15.37 -0.63 18.05
C SER A 258 14.49 -1.85 18.35
N LEU A 259 13.86 -2.45 17.34
CA LEU A 259 13.09 -3.68 17.51
C LEU A 259 13.95 -4.94 17.51
N ALA A 260 15.23 -4.89 17.12
CA ALA A 260 16.07 -6.07 16.96
C ALA A 260 16.12 -6.97 18.20
N ASP A 261 16.18 -6.36 19.39
CA ASP A 261 16.21 -7.09 20.67
C ASP A 261 14.82 -7.33 21.28
N GLN A 262 13.75 -6.91 20.60
CA GLN A 262 12.38 -6.97 21.11
C GLN A 262 11.50 -8.00 20.38
N VAL A 263 12.02 -8.64 19.36
CA VAL A 263 11.31 -9.64 18.55
C VAL A 263 11.88 -11.04 18.79
N SER A 264 11.01 -12.05 18.82
CA SER A 264 11.43 -13.46 18.95
C SER A 264 11.87 -14.05 17.61
N ALA A 265 11.43 -13.43 16.53
CA ALA A 265 11.75 -13.83 15.17
C ALA A 265 13.22 -13.57 14.85
N ARG A 266 13.72 -14.24 13.82
CA ARG A 266 15.03 -13.97 13.26
C ARG A 266 15.09 -12.56 12.67
N VAL A 267 16.12 -11.78 13.02
CA VAL A 267 16.33 -10.43 12.51
C VAL A 267 17.31 -10.43 11.34
N LEU A 268 16.92 -9.78 10.24
CA LEU A 268 17.77 -9.39 9.13
C LEU A 268 17.72 -7.88 8.95
N ARG A 269 18.84 -7.29 8.58
CA ARG A 269 18.99 -5.84 8.45
C ARG A 269 19.27 -5.46 7.01
N PHE A 270 18.61 -4.42 6.54
CA PHE A 270 18.93 -3.79 5.27
C PHE A 270 19.28 -2.31 5.48
N GLY A 271 20.08 -1.74 4.60
CA GLY A 271 20.46 -0.32 4.69
C GLY A 271 21.65 0.05 3.84
N LEU A 272 22.25 1.20 4.15
CA LEU A 272 23.48 1.68 3.55
C LEU A 272 24.67 1.52 4.49
N SER A 273 24.43 1.39 5.79
CA SER A 273 25.46 1.23 6.80
C SER A 273 26.07 -0.17 6.80
N ASP A 274 27.30 -0.26 7.32
CA ASP A 274 28.03 -1.53 7.48
C ASP A 274 27.34 -2.51 8.45
N GLN A 275 26.34 -2.06 9.18
CA GLN A 275 25.54 -2.90 10.08
C GLN A 275 24.43 -3.68 9.35
N ALA A 276 24.20 -3.38 8.07
CA ALA A 276 23.19 -4.05 7.28
C ALA A 276 23.72 -5.37 6.68
N ASP A 277 22.92 -6.43 6.76
CA ASP A 277 23.21 -7.73 6.17
C ASP A 277 23.01 -7.72 4.66
N VAL A 278 22.14 -6.85 4.17
CA VAL A 278 21.88 -6.56 2.74
C VAL A 278 22.00 -5.06 2.54
N ARG A 279 23.00 -4.61 1.79
CA ARG A 279 23.32 -3.19 1.67
C ARG A 279 23.60 -2.75 0.25
N ALA A 280 23.47 -1.44 0.01
CA ALA A 280 23.91 -0.80 -1.22
C ALA A 280 25.25 -0.09 -0.99
N GLU A 281 26.24 -0.46 -1.79
CA GLU A 281 27.56 0.19 -1.83
C GLU A 281 27.73 0.94 -3.16
N ASN A 282 28.73 1.82 -3.25
CA ASN A 282 29.04 2.61 -4.45
C ASN A 282 27.81 3.35 -5.02
N LEU A 283 26.95 3.88 -4.13
CA LEU A 283 25.71 4.54 -4.50
C LEU A 283 25.98 5.83 -5.28
N ASP A 284 25.42 5.90 -6.49
CA ASP A 284 25.40 7.10 -7.33
C ASP A 284 23.95 7.53 -7.61
N LEU A 285 23.62 8.77 -7.26
CA LEU A 285 22.32 9.42 -7.49
C LEU A 285 22.40 10.56 -8.51
N SER A 286 23.56 10.80 -9.13
CA SER A 286 23.82 11.97 -9.99
C SER A 286 22.87 12.08 -11.19
N THR A 287 22.39 10.95 -11.72
CA THR A 287 21.42 10.93 -12.82
C THR A 287 19.96 11.08 -12.36
N GLY A 288 19.73 11.12 -11.04
CA GLY A 288 18.40 11.05 -10.41
C GLY A 288 17.89 9.63 -10.20
N PHE A 289 18.43 8.65 -10.93
CA PHE A 289 18.17 7.23 -10.76
C PHE A 289 19.37 6.58 -10.08
N ALA A 290 19.08 5.84 -9.00
CA ALA A 290 20.16 5.21 -8.25
C ALA A 290 20.83 4.12 -9.06
N THR A 291 22.17 4.14 -9.08
CA THR A 291 23.00 2.97 -9.38
C THR A 291 23.79 2.60 -8.14
N PHE A 292 23.88 1.34 -7.84
CA PHE A 292 24.62 0.84 -6.69
C PHE A 292 25.02 -0.62 -6.89
N ASP A 293 25.95 -1.05 -6.07
CA ASP A 293 26.30 -2.45 -5.91
C ASP A 293 25.50 -3.03 -4.75
N LEU A 294 24.66 -4.03 -5.04
CA LEU A 294 23.98 -4.82 -4.02
C LEU A 294 24.99 -5.77 -3.38
N CYS A 295 25.30 -5.55 -2.12
CA CYS A 295 26.19 -6.37 -1.34
C CYS A 295 25.43 -7.15 -0.28
N ILE A 296 25.74 -8.44 -0.15
CA ILE A 296 25.16 -9.34 0.83
C ILE A 296 26.30 -9.93 1.65
N ASP A 297 26.20 -9.85 2.98
CA ASP A 297 27.11 -10.54 3.89
C ASP A 297 26.59 -11.95 4.16
N PRO A 298 27.16 -13.00 3.52
CA PRO A 298 26.66 -14.36 3.68
C PRO A 298 26.85 -14.90 5.09
N GLU A 299 27.93 -14.51 5.80
CA GLU A 299 28.21 -15.00 7.15
C GLU A 299 27.18 -14.46 8.14
N ASN A 300 26.89 -13.15 8.09
CA ASN A 300 25.85 -12.53 8.91
C ASN A 300 24.45 -12.99 8.50
N PHE A 301 24.21 -13.10 7.20
CA PHE A 301 22.94 -13.63 6.68
C PHE A 301 22.73 -15.08 7.12
N LEU A 302 23.75 -15.93 7.08
CA LEU A 302 23.74 -17.32 7.55
C LEU A 302 23.75 -17.43 9.07
N ALA A 303 24.49 -16.61 9.80
CA ALA A 303 24.52 -16.60 11.27
C ALA A 303 23.16 -16.21 11.86
N SER A 304 22.49 -15.24 11.24
CA SER A 304 21.10 -14.93 11.55
C SER A 304 20.13 -16.05 11.08
N ALA A 305 20.57 -16.96 10.18
CA ALA A 305 19.83 -18.11 9.67
C ALA A 305 19.84 -19.35 10.58
N LYS A 306 20.29 -19.26 11.82
CA LYS A 306 20.38 -20.45 12.74
C LYS A 306 19.07 -21.21 12.96
N ARG A 307 17.94 -20.69 12.49
CA ARG A 307 16.65 -21.37 12.43
C ARG A 307 16.14 -21.28 10.98
N THR A 308 16.50 -22.26 10.15
CA THR A 308 15.99 -22.36 8.78
C THR A 308 14.49 -22.62 8.78
N PRO A 309 13.67 -21.86 8.05
CA PRO A 309 12.31 -22.29 7.71
C PRO A 309 12.36 -23.66 7.02
N LYS A 310 11.33 -24.46 7.19
CA LYS A 310 11.18 -25.79 6.52
C LYS A 310 11.20 -25.72 4.98
N THR A 311 11.14 -24.54 4.40
CA THR A 311 11.28 -24.28 2.96
C THR A 311 12.76 -24.31 2.60
N ALA A 312 13.11 -25.21 1.71
CA ALA A 312 14.46 -25.56 1.29
C ALA A 312 15.21 -24.41 0.61
N PHE A 313 15.60 -23.39 1.38
CA PHE A 313 16.63 -22.47 0.93
C PHE A 313 18.00 -23.06 1.28
N ASN A 314 18.74 -23.40 0.26
CA ASN A 314 20.15 -23.77 0.43
C ASN A 314 20.97 -22.49 0.55
N LEU A 315 20.93 -21.87 1.74
CA LEU A 315 21.75 -20.68 2.09
C LEU A 315 23.26 -20.91 1.80
N ASN A 316 23.69 -22.18 1.72
CA ASN A 316 25.07 -22.52 1.33
C ASN A 316 25.41 -22.18 -0.13
N GLN A 317 24.45 -21.71 -0.92
CA GLN A 317 24.66 -21.20 -2.28
C GLN A 317 24.69 -19.67 -2.37
N LEU A 318 24.52 -18.94 -1.24
CA LEU A 318 24.74 -17.51 -1.19
C LEU A 318 26.24 -17.26 -1.22
N GLU A 319 26.75 -16.88 -2.38
CA GLU A 319 28.13 -16.41 -2.51
C GLU A 319 28.24 -14.94 -2.10
N ALA A 320 29.32 -14.60 -1.40
CA ALA A 320 29.69 -13.19 -1.19
C ALA A 320 29.92 -12.57 -2.57
N GLY A 321 29.11 -11.60 -2.94
CA GLY A 321 29.14 -10.99 -4.25
C GLY A 321 28.64 -9.56 -4.23
N SER A 322 29.05 -8.82 -5.26
CA SER A 322 28.55 -7.50 -5.57
C SER A 322 27.75 -7.60 -6.87
N TYR A 323 26.49 -7.22 -6.82
CA TYR A 323 25.57 -7.32 -7.95
C TYR A 323 25.16 -5.90 -8.36
N PRO A 324 25.54 -5.43 -9.57
CA PRO A 324 25.22 -4.09 -10.00
C PRO A 324 23.72 -3.93 -10.24
N VAL A 325 23.14 -2.88 -9.64
CA VAL A 325 21.74 -2.51 -9.77
C VAL A 325 21.62 -1.10 -10.29
N LYS A 326 20.72 -0.91 -11.28
CA LYS A 326 20.30 0.40 -11.76
C LYS A 326 18.80 0.49 -11.64
N LEU A 327 18.31 1.37 -10.77
CA LEU A 327 16.88 1.56 -10.60
C LEU A 327 16.28 2.42 -11.72
N GLN A 328 14.99 2.21 -12.01
CA GLN A 328 14.21 3.06 -12.91
C GLN A 328 13.26 3.99 -12.14
N VAL A 329 13.31 3.97 -10.82
CA VAL A 329 12.55 4.85 -9.94
C VAL A 329 13.54 5.77 -9.23
N PRO A 330 13.33 7.10 -9.28
CA PRO A 330 14.29 8.05 -8.73
C PRO A 330 14.27 8.11 -7.20
N GLY A 331 15.33 8.70 -6.65
CA GLY A 331 15.45 9.08 -5.25
C GLY A 331 15.98 7.95 -4.33
N LEU A 332 16.63 8.37 -3.25
CA LEU A 332 17.25 7.48 -2.26
C LEU A 332 16.25 6.51 -1.61
N HIS A 333 15.00 6.95 -1.44
CA HIS A 333 13.95 6.09 -0.87
C HIS A 333 13.68 4.82 -1.71
N SER A 334 13.92 4.88 -3.04
CA SER A 334 13.79 3.73 -3.93
C SER A 334 14.86 2.68 -3.67
N VAL A 335 16.06 3.10 -3.25
CA VAL A 335 17.14 2.20 -2.81
C VAL A 335 16.70 1.43 -1.57
N TYR A 336 16.25 2.12 -0.53
CA TYR A 336 15.77 1.48 0.70
C TYR A 336 14.59 0.53 0.47
N ASN A 337 13.62 0.92 -0.36
CA ASN A 337 12.49 0.06 -0.71
C ASN A 337 12.94 -1.20 -1.45
N SER A 338 13.91 -1.07 -2.36
CA SER A 338 14.50 -2.19 -3.09
C SER A 338 15.28 -3.12 -2.16
N LEU A 339 16.10 -2.59 -1.27
CA LEU A 339 16.87 -3.38 -0.30
C LEU A 339 15.93 -4.14 0.65
N ALA A 340 14.86 -3.51 1.14
CA ALA A 340 13.86 -4.16 1.97
C ALA A 340 13.18 -5.32 1.23
N ALA A 341 12.74 -5.10 -0.01
CA ALA A 341 12.11 -6.14 -0.83
C ALA A 341 13.07 -7.29 -1.15
N ILE A 342 14.32 -6.98 -1.52
CA ILE A 342 15.37 -7.97 -1.77
C ILE A 342 15.63 -8.81 -0.52
N THR A 343 15.81 -8.18 0.65
CA THR A 343 16.06 -8.89 1.91
C THR A 343 14.94 -9.87 2.24
N LEU A 344 13.68 -9.45 2.07
CA LEU A 344 12.51 -10.31 2.27
C LEU A 344 12.49 -11.49 1.30
N VAL A 345 12.82 -11.26 0.04
CA VAL A 345 12.75 -12.31 -1.01
C VAL A 345 13.93 -13.27 -0.94
N LEU A 346 15.12 -12.82 -0.59
CA LEU A 346 16.26 -13.70 -0.32
C LEU A 346 15.92 -14.75 0.74
N CYS A 347 15.07 -14.42 1.72
CA CYS A 347 14.57 -15.39 2.71
C CYS A 347 13.66 -16.45 2.10
N GLN A 348 13.12 -16.25 0.90
CA GLN A 348 12.31 -17.22 0.17
C GLN A 348 13.14 -18.15 -0.73
N GLY A 349 14.45 -17.92 -0.81
CA GLY A 349 15.35 -18.77 -1.58
C GLY A 349 15.63 -18.32 -3.00
N LEU A 350 15.32 -17.07 -3.34
CA LEU A 350 15.73 -16.51 -4.64
C LEU A 350 17.18 -16.02 -4.59
N THR A 351 17.82 -16.06 -5.76
CA THR A 351 19.22 -15.61 -5.85
C THR A 351 19.34 -14.10 -5.97
N PRO A 352 20.47 -13.52 -5.55
CA PRO A 352 20.72 -12.08 -5.67
C PRO A 352 20.61 -11.55 -7.10
N GLU A 353 21.00 -12.35 -8.11
CA GLU A 353 20.92 -11.99 -9.52
C GLU A 353 19.46 -11.79 -9.98
N ILE A 354 18.56 -12.71 -9.61
CA ILE A 354 17.13 -12.58 -9.91
C ILE A 354 16.59 -11.32 -9.24
N CYS A 355 16.96 -11.08 -7.97
CA CYS A 355 16.56 -9.89 -7.24
C CYS A 355 17.04 -8.60 -7.93
N ALA A 356 18.33 -8.52 -8.26
CA ALA A 356 18.94 -7.36 -8.92
C ALA A 356 18.28 -7.07 -10.29
N GLN A 357 18.07 -8.09 -11.12
CA GLN A 357 17.40 -7.95 -12.42
C GLN A 357 15.94 -7.51 -12.28
N ALA A 358 15.21 -8.09 -11.33
CA ALA A 358 13.81 -7.74 -11.12
C ALA A 358 13.63 -6.31 -10.64
N VAL A 359 14.44 -5.83 -9.68
CA VAL A 359 14.35 -4.43 -9.23
C VAL A 359 14.83 -3.45 -10.29
N ALA A 360 15.81 -3.81 -11.12
CA ALA A 360 16.26 -3.00 -12.24
C ALA A 360 15.19 -2.83 -13.34
N SER A 361 14.23 -3.76 -13.46
CA SER A 361 13.10 -3.68 -14.39
C SER A 361 11.86 -3.00 -13.79
N TYR A 362 11.89 -2.59 -12.52
CA TYR A 362 10.75 -2.01 -11.82
C TYR A 362 10.50 -0.57 -12.26
N GLY A 363 9.42 -0.35 -13.00
CA GLY A 363 9.02 0.96 -13.53
C GLY A 363 8.32 1.90 -12.53
N GLY A 364 8.26 1.53 -11.25
CA GLY A 364 7.63 2.33 -10.19
C GLY A 364 6.14 2.05 -9.97
N VAL A 365 5.57 2.81 -9.07
CA VAL A 365 4.13 2.81 -8.78
C VAL A 365 3.48 3.90 -9.62
N GLU A 366 2.34 3.57 -10.21
CA GLU A 366 1.53 4.55 -10.94
C GLU A 366 1.32 5.81 -10.09
N ARG A 367 1.64 6.96 -10.67
CA ARG A 367 1.49 8.27 -10.05
C ARG A 367 2.25 8.46 -8.72
N ARG A 368 3.42 7.81 -8.59
CA ARG A 368 4.35 7.99 -7.47
C ARG A 368 5.74 8.36 -7.99
N PHE A 369 5.88 9.60 -8.46
CA PHE A 369 7.06 10.12 -9.16
C PHE A 369 7.53 9.16 -10.27
N GLN A 370 6.56 8.65 -11.00
CA GLN A 370 6.78 7.66 -12.05
C GLN A 370 7.27 8.36 -13.33
N GLN A 371 8.40 7.92 -13.86
CA GLN A 371 8.81 8.36 -15.20
C GLN A 371 7.93 7.67 -16.24
N VAL A 372 7.18 8.47 -17.01
CA VAL A 372 6.25 7.98 -18.04
C VAL A 372 6.74 8.26 -19.47
N TYR A 373 7.76 9.10 -19.62
CA TYR A 373 8.40 9.36 -20.91
C TYR A 373 9.88 9.69 -20.72
N ASN A 374 10.72 9.19 -21.64
CA ASN A 374 12.16 9.43 -21.66
C ASN A 374 12.64 9.55 -23.12
N GLY A 375 12.58 10.76 -23.66
CA GLY A 375 13.05 11.12 -25.01
C GLY A 375 13.98 12.34 -24.93
N ASP A 376 13.77 13.31 -25.82
CA ASP A 376 14.51 14.58 -25.79
C ASP A 376 14.33 15.34 -24.48
N PHE A 377 13.20 15.15 -23.82
CA PHE A 377 12.88 15.59 -22.47
C PHE A 377 12.26 14.42 -21.69
N ARG A 378 12.04 14.59 -20.38
CA ARG A 378 11.47 13.55 -19.52
C ARG A 378 10.12 13.99 -18.98
N ILE A 379 9.19 13.04 -18.75
CA ILE A 379 7.91 13.31 -18.07
C ILE A 379 7.81 12.43 -16.85
N PHE A 380 7.53 13.06 -15.70
CA PHE A 380 7.22 12.40 -14.44
C PHE A 380 5.78 12.67 -14.04
N ASP A 381 5.12 11.67 -13.46
CA ASP A 381 3.74 11.73 -12.97
C ASP A 381 3.70 11.45 -11.47
N ASP A 382 3.16 12.41 -10.70
CA ASP A 382 3.07 12.30 -9.24
C ASP A 382 1.73 12.77 -8.70
N HIS A 383 1.22 12.02 -7.73
CA HIS A 383 -0.11 12.24 -7.16
C HIS A 383 -0.21 13.49 -6.27
N PHE A 384 0.87 14.04 -5.75
CA PHE A 384 0.87 15.23 -4.86
C PHE A 384 -0.25 15.19 -3.81
N ALA A 385 -0.40 14.07 -3.12
CA ALA A 385 -1.54 13.81 -2.25
C ALA A 385 -1.60 14.74 -1.03
N ASN A 386 -0.46 15.15 -0.51
CA ASN A 386 -0.31 15.99 0.68
C ASN A 386 1.07 16.66 0.70
N THR A 387 1.29 17.53 1.69
CA THR A 387 2.51 18.31 1.86
C THR A 387 3.78 17.44 1.90
N LYS A 388 3.75 16.27 2.55
CA LYS A 388 4.91 15.36 2.62
C LYS A 388 5.24 14.73 1.26
N ASN A 389 4.22 14.32 0.49
CA ASN A 389 4.44 13.81 -0.86
C ASN A 389 5.04 14.90 -1.75
N ILE A 390 4.53 16.13 -1.66
CA ILE A 390 5.09 17.28 -2.37
C ILE A 390 6.55 17.48 -2.00
N ASP A 391 6.88 17.53 -0.70
CA ASP A 391 8.26 17.69 -0.22
C ASP A 391 9.18 16.58 -0.74
N MET A 392 8.76 15.31 -0.69
CA MET A 392 9.56 14.17 -1.15
C MET A 392 9.84 14.22 -2.66
N THR A 393 8.80 14.49 -3.44
CA THR A 393 8.92 14.57 -4.91
C THR A 393 9.80 15.73 -5.33
N LEU A 394 9.57 16.91 -4.77
CA LEU A 394 10.35 18.11 -5.14
C LEU A 394 11.79 18.06 -4.63
N LYS A 395 12.03 17.41 -3.48
CA LYS A 395 13.39 17.10 -3.02
C LYS A 395 14.11 16.19 -4.02
N SER A 396 13.49 15.07 -4.40
CA SER A 396 14.07 14.15 -5.38
C SER A 396 14.34 14.87 -6.72
N LEU A 397 13.42 15.73 -7.15
CA LEU A 397 13.58 16.51 -8.37
C LEU A 397 14.73 17.52 -8.26
N SER A 398 14.92 18.18 -7.10
CA SER A 398 16.01 19.12 -6.89
C SER A 398 17.41 18.49 -6.91
N GLU A 399 17.48 17.20 -6.65
CA GLU A 399 18.72 16.40 -6.68
C GLU A 399 19.05 15.84 -8.09
N MET A 400 18.09 15.94 -9.04
CA MET A 400 18.27 15.44 -10.41
C MET A 400 18.95 16.47 -11.31
N ASP A 401 19.64 15.96 -12.35
CA ASP A 401 20.14 16.80 -13.43
C ASP A 401 19.08 16.99 -14.52
N TYR A 402 18.76 18.26 -14.83
CA TYR A 402 17.86 18.68 -15.90
C TYR A 402 18.12 20.15 -16.25
N GLN A 403 17.68 20.56 -17.45
CA GLN A 403 17.85 21.96 -17.88
C GLN A 403 16.85 22.86 -17.16
N GLN A 404 15.56 22.68 -17.39
CA GLN A 404 14.51 23.42 -16.71
C GLN A 404 13.27 22.53 -16.46
N LEU A 405 12.38 23.01 -15.58
CA LEU A 405 11.16 22.32 -15.17
C LEU A 405 9.92 23.02 -15.71
N VAL A 406 9.08 22.26 -16.41
CA VAL A 406 7.70 22.62 -16.72
C VAL A 406 6.80 21.84 -15.77
N MET A 407 6.09 22.51 -14.88
CA MET A 407 5.19 21.86 -13.93
C MET A 407 3.74 22.13 -14.31
N VAL A 408 2.98 21.07 -14.61
CA VAL A 408 1.53 21.11 -14.74
C VAL A 408 0.94 20.70 -13.39
N TYR A 409 0.19 21.60 -12.76
CA TYR A 409 -0.34 21.40 -11.40
C TYR A 409 -1.87 21.38 -11.41
N ALA A 410 -2.48 20.21 -11.16
CA ALA A 410 -3.92 20.13 -10.99
C ALA A 410 -4.32 20.58 -9.57
N ILE A 411 -5.06 21.67 -9.47
CA ILE A 411 -5.59 22.18 -8.20
C ILE A 411 -6.57 21.15 -7.63
N ARG A 412 -6.49 20.89 -6.34
CA ARG A 412 -7.28 19.83 -5.71
C ARG A 412 -8.70 20.29 -5.39
N GLY A 413 -9.71 19.65 -5.99
CA GLY A 413 -11.12 20.00 -5.77
C GLY A 413 -11.77 19.29 -4.58
N LYS A 414 -12.75 19.96 -3.96
CA LYS A 414 -13.62 19.49 -2.86
C LYS A 414 -12.88 18.87 -1.66
N ARG A 415 -11.69 19.38 -1.35
CA ARG A 415 -10.93 19.02 -0.12
C ARG A 415 -10.81 20.21 0.83
N GLY A 416 -11.36 21.35 0.42
CA GLY A 416 -11.46 22.58 1.18
C GLY A 416 -10.24 23.49 1.08
N PRO A 417 -10.43 24.78 1.42
CA PRO A 417 -9.39 25.81 1.34
C PRO A 417 -8.14 25.49 2.16
N LYS A 418 -8.28 24.85 3.34
CA LYS A 418 -7.15 24.53 4.22
C LYS A 418 -6.13 23.60 3.56
N VAL A 419 -6.60 22.52 2.94
CA VAL A 419 -5.72 21.54 2.28
C VAL A 419 -4.98 22.18 1.10
N ASN A 420 -5.69 22.97 0.30
CA ASN A 420 -5.09 23.71 -0.81
C ASN A 420 -4.06 24.72 -0.31
N ARG A 421 -4.34 25.46 0.76
CA ARG A 421 -3.39 26.40 1.39
C ARG A 421 -2.10 25.70 1.80
N GLU A 422 -2.19 24.62 2.55
CA GLU A 422 -1.04 23.83 3.02
C GLU A 422 -0.19 23.29 1.86
N ASN A 423 -0.84 22.76 0.82
CA ASN A 423 -0.16 22.25 -0.37
C ASN A 423 0.58 23.36 -1.13
N ILE A 424 -0.07 24.51 -1.36
CA ILE A 424 0.56 25.63 -2.09
C ILE A 424 1.67 26.27 -1.27
N GLN A 425 1.53 26.42 0.03
CA GLN A 425 2.60 26.89 0.89
C GLN A 425 3.82 25.97 0.84
N THR A 426 3.59 24.66 0.77
CA THR A 426 4.68 23.68 0.60
C THR A 426 5.34 23.87 -0.77
N LEU A 427 4.54 23.96 -1.83
CA LEU A 427 5.03 24.19 -3.18
C LEU A 427 5.85 25.49 -3.26
N ASN A 428 5.36 26.59 -2.69
CA ASN A 428 6.02 27.90 -2.68
C ASN A 428 7.41 27.88 -2.01
N ARG A 429 7.65 27.00 -1.04
CA ARG A 429 8.99 26.82 -0.45
C ARG A 429 9.98 26.21 -1.43
N TRP A 430 9.50 25.35 -2.36
CA TRP A 430 10.34 24.66 -3.32
C TRP A 430 10.56 25.41 -4.63
N LEU A 431 9.55 26.14 -5.13
CA LEU A 431 9.62 26.83 -6.42
C LEU A 431 10.88 27.66 -6.63
N PRO A 432 11.40 28.44 -5.64
CA PRO A 432 12.64 29.18 -5.80
C PRO A 432 13.91 28.32 -5.91
N GLN A 433 13.83 27.06 -5.51
CA GLN A 433 14.97 26.13 -5.52
C GLN A 433 15.00 25.29 -6.80
N LEU A 434 13.93 25.33 -7.61
CA LEU A 434 13.78 24.56 -8.83
C LEU A 434 14.11 25.43 -10.05
N LYS A 435 14.68 24.82 -11.08
CA LYS A 435 15.00 25.51 -12.35
C LYS A 435 13.72 25.68 -13.20
N MET A 436 12.76 26.49 -12.73
CA MET A 436 11.45 26.64 -13.36
C MET A 436 11.52 27.28 -14.75
N ARG A 437 10.92 26.62 -15.77
CA ARG A 437 10.58 27.20 -17.07
C ARG A 437 9.16 27.74 -17.06
N ALA A 438 8.22 26.91 -16.58
CA ALA A 438 6.81 27.28 -16.53
C ALA A 438 6.11 26.58 -15.36
N PHE A 439 5.14 27.29 -14.79
CA PHE A 439 4.17 26.77 -13.84
C PHE A 439 2.77 26.91 -14.43
N ILE A 440 2.07 25.79 -14.64
CA ILE A 440 0.84 25.70 -15.42
C ILE A 440 -0.25 25.05 -14.55
N PRO A 441 -0.97 25.83 -13.73
CA PRO A 441 -2.08 25.31 -12.94
C PRO A 441 -3.32 25.01 -13.79
N SER A 442 -4.04 23.92 -13.44
CA SER A 442 -5.29 23.50 -14.09
C SER A 442 -6.39 23.23 -13.08
N LEU A 443 -7.64 23.55 -13.45
CA LEU A 443 -8.85 23.14 -12.74
C LEU A 443 -9.31 21.74 -13.16
N SER A 444 -8.82 21.25 -14.31
CA SER A 444 -9.07 19.90 -14.85
C SER A 444 -10.56 19.58 -15.02
N GLN A 445 -11.40 20.54 -15.38
CA GLN A 445 -12.85 20.40 -15.50
C GLN A 445 -13.27 19.36 -16.54
N ASP A 446 -12.41 19.12 -17.52
CA ASP A 446 -12.59 18.12 -18.59
C ASP A 446 -12.38 16.67 -18.15
N THR A 447 -11.75 16.45 -16.98
CA THR A 447 -11.31 15.11 -16.55
C THR A 447 -11.81 14.71 -15.17
N VAL A 448 -12.32 15.63 -14.36
CA VAL A 448 -12.84 15.33 -13.01
C VAL A 448 -14.35 15.18 -12.99
N GLY A 449 -14.83 14.27 -12.14
CA GLY A 449 -16.25 14.17 -11.83
C GLY A 449 -16.69 15.17 -10.76
N HIS A 450 -18.00 15.29 -10.57
CA HIS A 450 -18.63 16.24 -9.64
C HIS A 450 -18.03 16.22 -8.20
N TYR A 451 -17.50 15.10 -7.73
CA TYR A 451 -16.91 14.97 -6.39
C TYR A 451 -15.48 15.53 -6.25
N ASP A 452 -14.85 15.89 -7.35
CA ASP A 452 -13.47 16.39 -7.39
C ASP A 452 -13.33 17.75 -8.14
N GLU A 453 -14.46 18.41 -8.46
CA GLU A 453 -14.47 19.77 -9.03
C GLU A 453 -13.88 20.80 -8.08
N VAL A 454 -13.00 21.65 -8.59
CA VAL A 454 -12.39 22.74 -7.82
C VAL A 454 -13.43 23.82 -7.52
N GLN A 455 -13.57 24.18 -6.25
CA GLN A 455 -14.54 25.16 -5.80
C GLN A 455 -13.97 26.58 -5.82
N PRO A 456 -14.81 27.63 -5.99
CA PRO A 456 -14.35 29.03 -6.02
C PRO A 456 -13.48 29.44 -4.81
N ALA A 457 -13.80 28.92 -3.61
CA ALA A 457 -13.01 29.19 -2.41
C ALA A 457 -11.60 28.54 -2.46
N GLU A 458 -11.46 27.41 -3.15
CA GLU A 458 -10.17 26.73 -3.34
C GLU A 458 -9.31 27.46 -4.37
N ILE A 459 -9.92 28.00 -5.43
CA ILE A 459 -9.25 28.87 -6.42
C ILE A 459 -8.78 30.15 -5.75
N ALA A 460 -9.62 30.80 -4.93
CA ALA A 460 -9.26 32.03 -4.23
C ALA A 460 -8.04 31.85 -3.32
N VAL A 461 -8.00 30.74 -2.56
CA VAL A 461 -6.85 30.40 -1.71
C VAL A 461 -5.60 30.10 -2.53
N PHE A 462 -5.72 29.38 -3.64
CA PHE A 462 -4.61 29.17 -4.56
C PHE A 462 -4.03 30.50 -5.05
N GLN A 463 -4.88 31.40 -5.53
CA GLN A 463 -4.47 32.73 -6.03
C GLN A 463 -3.84 33.57 -4.91
N GLU A 464 -4.42 33.59 -3.70
CA GLU A 464 -3.89 34.31 -2.54
C GLU A 464 -2.46 33.83 -2.19
N GLU A 465 -2.23 32.53 -2.08
CA GLU A 465 -0.93 31.97 -1.74
C GLU A 465 0.11 32.17 -2.86
N MET A 466 -0.30 32.20 -4.11
CA MET A 466 0.59 32.44 -5.24
C MET A 466 0.94 33.93 -5.44
N GLN A 467 0.22 34.88 -4.86
CA GLN A 467 0.52 36.31 -4.97
C GLN A 467 1.92 36.69 -4.42
N ASN A 468 2.40 35.90 -3.44
CA ASN A 468 3.71 36.09 -2.83
C ASN A 468 4.85 35.51 -3.68
N ASN A 469 4.53 34.89 -4.80
CA ASN A 469 5.48 34.24 -5.68
C ASN A 469 5.58 35.00 -7.00
N ASN A 470 6.77 35.45 -7.37
CA ASN A 470 6.99 36.22 -8.60
C ASN A 470 6.94 35.35 -9.88
N LEU A 471 6.45 34.13 -9.81
CA LEU A 471 6.34 33.24 -10.95
C LEU A 471 5.08 33.55 -11.76
N PRO A 472 5.18 33.91 -13.05
CA PRO A 472 4.00 34.12 -13.87
C PRO A 472 3.27 32.82 -14.12
N TYR A 473 1.95 32.81 -13.98
CA TYR A 473 1.11 31.65 -14.28
C TYR A 473 -0.23 32.09 -14.89
N THR A 474 -0.84 31.18 -15.62
CA THR A 474 -2.23 31.27 -16.09
C THR A 474 -2.93 29.99 -15.67
N ILE A 475 -4.10 30.11 -15.03
CA ILE A 475 -4.93 28.95 -14.67
C ILE A 475 -5.71 28.52 -15.91
N TYR A 476 -5.62 27.24 -16.24
CA TYR A 476 -6.38 26.62 -17.33
C TYR A 476 -7.60 25.89 -16.75
N ASP A 477 -8.75 26.06 -17.38
CA ASP A 477 -9.98 25.37 -16.96
C ASP A 477 -9.88 23.85 -17.24
N GLU A 478 -9.29 23.50 -18.38
CA GLU A 478 -9.15 22.13 -18.85
C GLU A 478 -7.70 21.62 -18.67
N LEU A 479 -7.57 20.34 -18.30
CA LEU A 479 -6.28 19.68 -18.18
C LEU A 479 -5.61 19.57 -19.56
N GLU A 480 -6.40 19.23 -20.59
CA GLU A 480 -5.88 19.05 -21.94
C GLU A 480 -5.21 20.31 -22.48
N ALA A 481 -5.80 21.49 -22.25
CA ALA A 481 -5.22 22.77 -22.62
C ALA A 481 -3.93 23.09 -21.84
N ALA A 482 -3.87 22.75 -20.55
CA ALA A 482 -2.67 22.89 -19.75
C ALA A 482 -1.52 22.00 -20.25
N LEU A 483 -1.83 20.76 -20.66
CA LEU A 483 -0.85 19.83 -21.22
C LEU A 483 -0.34 20.29 -22.60
N ASP A 484 -1.20 20.86 -23.45
CA ASP A 484 -0.77 21.44 -24.73
C ASP A 484 0.21 22.60 -24.51
N GLN A 485 -0.06 23.44 -23.53
CA GLN A 485 0.84 24.54 -23.14
C GLN A 485 2.19 24.00 -22.64
N ALA A 486 2.18 22.90 -21.84
CA ALA A 486 3.41 22.27 -21.38
C ALA A 486 4.25 21.74 -22.56
N LEU A 487 3.60 21.05 -23.50
CA LEU A 487 4.25 20.53 -24.73
C LEU A 487 4.72 21.62 -25.68
N ALA A 488 4.16 22.84 -25.61
CA ALA A 488 4.61 24.00 -26.40
C ALA A 488 5.83 24.68 -25.78
N GLN A 489 6.05 24.57 -24.47
CA GLN A 489 7.13 25.25 -23.76
C GLN A 489 8.35 24.36 -23.48
N VAL A 490 8.16 23.04 -23.40
CA VAL A 490 9.25 22.09 -23.09
C VAL A 490 10.33 22.11 -24.17
N GLN A 491 11.59 22.02 -23.74
CA GLN A 491 12.77 21.93 -24.61
C GLN A 491 13.61 20.69 -24.31
N PRO A 492 14.50 20.28 -25.22
CA PRO A 492 15.41 19.16 -24.95
C PRO A 492 16.19 19.33 -23.63
N GLY A 493 16.25 18.27 -22.86
CA GLY A 493 16.88 18.24 -21.54
C GLY A 493 15.99 18.71 -20.38
N ASP A 494 14.77 19.18 -20.65
CA ASP A 494 13.83 19.60 -19.62
C ASP A 494 13.12 18.40 -18.96
N ILE A 495 12.42 18.70 -17.86
CA ILE A 495 11.44 17.81 -17.24
C ILE A 495 10.04 18.43 -17.31
N ILE A 496 9.04 17.64 -17.69
CA ILE A 496 7.64 17.94 -17.38
C ILE A 496 7.26 17.16 -16.14
N LEU A 497 6.76 17.83 -15.10
CA LEU A 497 6.16 17.20 -13.94
C LEU A 497 4.63 17.35 -14.00
N LEU A 498 3.93 16.23 -14.10
CA LEU A 498 2.49 16.13 -13.96
C LEU A 498 2.18 15.96 -12.48
N ALA A 499 1.68 17.02 -11.84
CA ALA A 499 1.52 17.09 -10.39
C ALA A 499 0.08 17.35 -9.99
N GLY A 500 -0.48 16.53 -9.10
CA GLY A 500 -1.84 16.72 -8.60
C GLY A 500 -2.57 15.42 -8.32
N CYS A 501 -3.66 15.50 -7.55
CA CYS A 501 -4.49 14.35 -7.22
C CYS A 501 -5.41 13.95 -8.41
N GLN A 502 -6.69 13.75 -8.13
CA GLN A 502 -7.70 13.29 -9.10
C GLN A 502 -7.73 14.13 -10.38
N GLY A 503 -7.53 15.44 -10.27
CA GLY A 503 -7.44 16.33 -11.43
C GLY A 503 -6.32 16.00 -12.43
N MET A 504 -5.31 15.23 -12.02
CA MET A 504 -4.20 14.80 -12.87
C MET A 504 -4.29 13.31 -13.27
N ASP A 505 -5.32 12.58 -12.87
CA ASP A 505 -5.42 11.13 -13.14
C ASP A 505 -5.32 10.80 -14.64
N ALA A 506 -5.92 11.61 -15.49
CA ALA A 506 -5.84 11.45 -16.95
C ALA A 506 -4.56 12.02 -17.57
N GLY A 507 -3.73 12.75 -16.81
CA GLY A 507 -2.62 13.55 -17.34
C GLY A 507 -1.61 12.76 -18.16
N ALA A 508 -1.12 11.65 -17.64
CA ALA A 508 -0.15 10.81 -18.37
C ALA A 508 -0.75 10.24 -19.66
N ARG A 509 -2.00 9.78 -19.64
CA ARG A 509 -2.69 9.26 -20.83
C ARG A 509 -2.84 10.35 -21.89
N LEU A 510 -3.31 11.52 -21.52
CA LEU A 510 -3.53 12.61 -22.47
C LEU A 510 -2.20 13.07 -23.10
N ILE A 511 -1.17 13.32 -22.30
CA ILE A 511 0.10 13.84 -22.83
C ILE A 511 0.83 12.79 -23.70
N LEU A 512 0.82 11.50 -23.32
CA LEU A 512 1.46 10.45 -24.10
C LEU A 512 0.73 10.17 -25.42
N ASN A 513 -0.60 10.27 -25.47
CA ASN A 513 -1.34 10.20 -26.72
C ASN A 513 -0.95 11.35 -27.67
N LYS A 514 -0.87 12.59 -27.17
CA LYS A 514 -0.41 13.74 -27.96
C LYS A 514 1.01 13.56 -28.50
N LEU A 515 1.92 12.99 -27.70
CA LEU A 515 3.28 12.66 -28.16
C LEU A 515 3.27 11.56 -29.22
N ALA A 516 2.47 10.52 -29.03
CA ALA A 516 2.34 9.41 -29.99
C ALA A 516 1.71 9.85 -31.32
N GLU A 517 0.89 10.90 -31.33
CA GLU A 517 0.38 11.55 -32.55
C GLU A 517 1.46 12.38 -33.27
N ARG A 518 2.38 13.01 -32.49
CA ARG A 518 3.51 13.77 -33.06
C ARG A 518 4.63 12.87 -33.59
N ASP A 519 4.79 11.69 -33.01
CA ASP A 519 5.80 10.69 -33.42
C ASP A 519 5.17 9.30 -33.61
N PRO A 520 4.48 9.09 -34.76
CA PRO A 520 3.83 7.81 -35.04
C PRO A 520 4.81 6.63 -35.19
N ALA A 521 6.09 6.91 -35.51
CA ALA A 521 7.09 5.86 -35.68
C ALA A 521 7.45 5.17 -34.34
N HIS A 522 7.35 5.90 -33.22
CA HIS A 522 7.64 5.40 -31.87
C HIS A 522 6.38 5.24 -31.02
N ARG A 523 5.20 5.25 -31.63
CA ARG A 523 3.90 5.23 -30.94
C ARG A 523 3.79 4.14 -29.87
N GLU A 524 4.18 2.91 -30.21
CA GLU A 524 4.07 1.77 -29.29
C GLU A 524 4.96 1.95 -28.04
N ALA A 525 6.20 2.40 -28.23
CA ALA A 525 7.12 2.69 -27.14
C ALA A 525 6.64 3.84 -26.26
N ILE A 526 6.08 4.91 -26.87
CA ILE A 526 5.53 6.06 -26.14
C ILE A 526 4.33 5.66 -25.29
N LEU A 527 3.47 4.77 -25.77
CA LEU A 527 2.25 4.34 -25.07
C LEU A 527 2.47 3.14 -24.13
N ALA A 528 3.63 2.47 -24.19
CA ALA A 528 3.94 1.33 -23.34
C ALA A 528 3.74 1.60 -21.82
N PRO A 529 4.10 2.78 -21.27
CA PRO A 529 3.88 3.10 -19.85
C PRO A 529 2.41 3.18 -19.43
N LEU A 530 1.47 3.22 -20.38
CA LEU A 530 0.02 3.21 -20.10
C LEU A 530 -0.53 1.80 -19.87
N GLN A 531 0.21 0.76 -20.27
CA GLN A 531 -0.24 -0.63 -20.12
C GLN A 531 -0.34 -0.99 -18.64
N GLY A 532 -1.52 -1.46 -18.23
CA GLY A 532 -1.79 -1.88 -16.86
C GLY A 532 -2.06 -0.75 -15.86
N ARG A 533 -2.07 0.53 -16.31
CA ARG A 533 -2.50 1.65 -15.46
C ARG A 533 -4.00 1.53 -15.12
N VAL A 534 -4.35 1.99 -13.93
CA VAL A 534 -5.72 1.97 -13.41
C VAL A 534 -6.32 3.38 -13.38
N CYS A 535 -5.48 4.41 -13.14
CA CYS A 535 -5.94 5.80 -13.10
C CYS A 535 -6.16 6.38 -14.50
N GLY A 536 -7.21 7.19 -14.63
CA GLY A 536 -7.50 7.94 -15.85
C GLY A 536 -8.13 7.13 -16.99
N TRP A 537 -8.80 6.04 -16.69
CA TRP A 537 -9.60 5.25 -17.66
C TRP A 537 -11.07 5.58 -17.55
#